data_5c071fd82102ec541d1bf5a4da7fb437
#
_entry.id   5c071fd82102ec541d1bf5a4da7fb437
#
_cell.length_a   1.000
_cell.length_b   1.000
_cell.length_c   1.000
_cell.angle_alpha   90.00
_cell.angle_beta   90.00
_cell.angle_gamma   90.00
#
_symmetry.space_group_name_H-M   'P 1'
#
loop_
_entity.id
_entity.type
_entity.pdbx_description
1 polymer ?
#
loop_
_entity_poly.entity_id
_entity_poly.type
_entity_poly.pdbx_seq_one_letter_code
_entity_poly.pdbx_strand_id
1 'polypeptide(L)'
;VSSGLLLTILIAVFVGGIAQRVAGIGFGLLLAPFFIVALGPHEGVVVTNVCGALAAGLVIRQVWRRIDWSMYVSLAVPAAIGVLLGTYTASVLPVGPLEIGVGIFMLAALTSSLLLNRTEMVLRGSTPKTAAGLVAGISNSMAGAGVPAVSAYAVLARWPQASFMATMQPFLATLSTTTLLVHAVLEPGAWPRLDWWVWVVLCVLTAAGLRAGSALAPHVPEATARRIVVALAYLGALSALVKGILDLQ
;
A
#
# COMPACT_ATOMS: atom_id res chain seq x y z
N VAL A 1 11.43 4.71 -20.12
CA VAL A 1 11.83 3.61 -19.18
C VAL A 1 12.73 2.66 -19.96
N SER A 2 13.93 2.32 -19.42
CA SER A 2 14.81 1.34 -20.08
C SER A 2 14.19 -0.05 -20.06
N SER A 3 14.50 -0.88 -21.07
CA SER A 3 13.95 -2.25 -21.16
C SER A 3 14.28 -3.10 -19.92
N GLY A 4 15.46 -2.90 -19.31
CA GLY A 4 15.84 -3.60 -18.07
C GLY A 4 15.00 -3.18 -16.87
N LEU A 5 14.72 -1.87 -16.72
CA LEU A 5 13.87 -1.37 -15.64
C LEU A 5 12.43 -1.85 -15.80
N LEU A 6 11.90 -1.84 -17.03
CA LEU A 6 10.58 -2.37 -17.33
C LEU A 6 10.45 -3.84 -16.93
N LEU A 7 11.42 -4.68 -17.32
CA LEU A 7 11.44 -6.09 -16.93
C LEU A 7 11.45 -6.27 -15.41
N THR A 8 12.23 -5.46 -14.69
CA THR A 8 12.30 -5.50 -13.23
C THR A 8 10.95 -5.13 -12.61
N ILE A 9 10.27 -4.11 -13.12
CA ILE A 9 8.91 -3.70 -12.68
C ILE A 9 7.92 -4.85 -12.88
N LEU A 10 7.93 -5.49 -14.06
CA LEU A 10 7.02 -6.59 -14.37
C LEU A 10 7.23 -7.80 -13.45
N ILE A 11 8.49 -8.17 -13.18
CA ILE A 11 8.83 -9.24 -12.23
C ILE A 11 8.37 -8.85 -10.81
N ALA A 12 8.64 -7.62 -10.39
CA ALA A 12 8.25 -7.14 -9.07
C ALA A 12 6.72 -7.19 -8.87
N VAL A 13 5.93 -6.81 -9.87
CA VAL A 13 4.46 -6.89 -9.83
C VAL A 13 3.98 -8.33 -9.67
N PHE A 14 4.53 -9.25 -10.43
CA PHE A 14 4.16 -10.67 -10.32
C PHE A 14 4.50 -11.25 -8.94
N VAL A 15 5.72 -11.02 -8.46
CA VAL A 15 6.18 -11.45 -7.13
C VAL A 15 5.38 -10.76 -6.02
N GLY A 16 5.08 -9.48 -6.19
CA GLY A 16 4.23 -8.71 -5.26
C GLY A 16 2.82 -9.27 -5.14
N GLY A 17 2.22 -9.70 -6.26
CA GLY A 17 0.93 -10.38 -6.27
C GLY A 17 0.96 -11.71 -5.48
N ILE A 18 2.01 -12.50 -5.65
CA ILE A 18 2.24 -13.73 -4.86
C ILE A 18 2.35 -13.38 -3.38
N ALA A 19 3.23 -12.43 -3.04
CA ALA A 19 3.50 -12.02 -1.67
C ALA A 19 2.26 -11.48 -0.96
N GLN A 20 1.46 -10.65 -1.64
CA GLN A 20 0.19 -10.16 -1.12
C GLN A 20 -0.76 -11.30 -0.75
N ARG A 21 -0.86 -12.32 -1.58
CA ARG A 21 -1.78 -13.44 -1.35
C ARG A 21 -1.29 -14.38 -0.25
N VAL A 22 0.00 -14.63 -0.18
CA VAL A 22 0.61 -15.56 0.80
C VAL A 22 0.74 -14.90 2.18
N ALA A 23 1.23 -13.67 2.25
CA ALA A 23 1.47 -12.97 3.50
C ALA A 23 0.25 -12.19 4.03
N GLY A 24 -0.79 -11.99 3.19
CA GLY A 24 -1.96 -11.19 3.56
C GLY A 24 -1.69 -9.71 3.77
N ILE A 25 -0.50 -9.24 3.41
CA ILE A 25 -0.07 -7.84 3.56
C ILE A 25 -0.31 -7.13 2.24
N GLY A 26 -0.86 -5.90 2.30
CA GLY A 26 -1.23 -5.13 1.11
C GLY A 26 -0.08 -4.94 0.12
N PHE A 27 -0.41 -4.97 -1.16
CA PHE A 27 0.48 -4.82 -2.30
C PHE A 27 1.42 -3.60 -2.16
N GLY A 28 0.86 -2.47 -1.71
CA GLY A 28 1.60 -1.22 -1.57
C GLY A 28 2.74 -1.28 -0.55
N LEU A 29 2.57 -1.99 0.57
CA LEU A 29 3.61 -2.06 1.59
C LEU A 29 4.93 -2.65 1.06
N LEU A 30 4.84 -3.62 0.16
CA LEU A 30 6.00 -4.29 -0.43
C LEU A 30 6.56 -3.51 -1.63
N LEU A 31 5.69 -3.09 -2.53
CA LEU A 31 6.12 -2.60 -3.85
C LEU A 31 6.21 -1.08 -3.94
N ALA A 32 5.50 -0.32 -3.08
CA ALA A 32 5.56 1.13 -3.14
C ALA A 32 6.99 1.67 -2.99
N PRO A 33 7.81 1.25 -2.00
CA PRO A 33 9.18 1.73 -1.90
C PRO A 33 10.01 1.41 -3.14
N PHE A 34 9.81 0.21 -3.70
CA PHE A 34 10.50 -0.20 -4.92
C PHE A 34 10.12 0.69 -6.11
N PHE A 35 8.83 0.95 -6.31
CA PHE A 35 8.39 1.79 -7.43
C PHE A 35 8.77 3.27 -7.23
N ILE A 36 8.79 3.77 -6.00
CA ILE A 36 9.25 5.13 -5.68
C ILE A 36 10.73 5.28 -6.04
N VAL A 37 11.57 4.31 -5.71
CA VAL A 37 12.99 4.33 -6.08
C VAL A 37 13.18 4.19 -7.59
N ALA A 38 12.37 3.35 -8.25
CA ALA A 38 12.52 3.01 -9.67
C ALA A 38 11.94 4.08 -10.62
N LEU A 39 10.82 4.70 -10.26
CA LEU A 39 10.03 5.60 -11.12
C LEU A 39 9.94 7.03 -10.56
N GLY A 40 10.31 7.22 -9.31
CA GLY A 40 10.05 8.44 -8.56
C GLY A 40 8.78 8.37 -7.71
N PRO A 41 8.61 9.30 -6.75
CA PRO A 41 7.53 9.22 -5.77
C PRO A 41 6.13 9.31 -6.41
N HIS A 42 5.90 10.21 -7.35
CA HIS A 42 4.60 10.41 -7.98
C HIS A 42 4.19 9.23 -8.88
N GLU A 43 5.03 8.87 -9.85
CA GLU A 43 4.77 7.75 -10.77
C GLU A 43 4.70 6.41 -10.04
N GLY A 44 5.56 6.20 -9.04
CA GLY A 44 5.59 4.98 -8.23
C GLY A 44 4.30 4.78 -7.44
N VAL A 45 3.72 5.84 -6.88
CA VAL A 45 2.43 5.81 -6.19
C VAL A 45 1.30 5.44 -7.16
N VAL A 46 1.29 5.99 -8.38
CA VAL A 46 0.27 5.67 -9.39
C VAL A 46 0.33 4.19 -9.76
N VAL A 47 1.49 3.64 -10.12
CA VAL A 47 1.63 2.21 -10.48
C VAL A 47 1.22 1.31 -9.31
N THR A 48 1.65 1.64 -8.09
CA THR A 48 1.28 0.90 -6.88
C THR A 48 -0.24 0.84 -6.71
N ASN A 49 -0.93 1.98 -6.87
CA ASN A 49 -2.37 2.07 -6.65
C ASN A 49 -3.18 1.40 -7.78
N VAL A 50 -2.72 1.43 -9.04
CA VAL A 50 -3.36 0.67 -10.13
C VAL A 50 -3.34 -0.82 -9.82
N CYS A 51 -2.17 -1.37 -9.51
CA CYS A 51 -2.02 -2.78 -9.17
C CYS A 51 -2.75 -3.12 -7.86
N GLY A 52 -2.70 -2.23 -6.85
CA GLY A 52 -3.36 -2.41 -5.56
C GLY A 52 -4.89 -2.43 -5.68
N ALA A 53 -5.48 -1.52 -6.45
CA ALA A 53 -6.92 -1.49 -6.71
C ALA A 53 -7.40 -2.77 -7.41
N LEU A 54 -6.67 -3.21 -8.43
CA LEU A 54 -6.97 -4.46 -9.12
C LEU A 54 -6.86 -5.67 -8.19
N ALA A 55 -5.76 -5.76 -7.45
CA ALA A 55 -5.51 -6.88 -6.54
C ALA A 55 -6.60 -6.98 -5.47
N ALA A 56 -6.96 -5.86 -4.84
CA ALA A 56 -8.03 -5.82 -3.85
C ALA A 56 -9.40 -6.15 -4.48
N GLY A 57 -9.71 -5.58 -5.65
CA GLY A 57 -10.96 -5.81 -6.37
C GLY A 57 -11.20 -7.27 -6.71
N LEU A 58 -10.16 -8.01 -7.13
CA LEU A 58 -10.24 -9.44 -7.46
C LEU A 58 -10.55 -10.32 -6.24
N VAL A 59 -10.21 -9.85 -5.02
CA VAL A 59 -10.42 -10.62 -3.77
C VAL A 59 -11.77 -10.30 -3.12
N ILE A 60 -12.37 -9.12 -3.34
CA ILE A 60 -13.61 -8.66 -2.67
C ILE A 60 -14.72 -9.72 -2.73
N ARG A 61 -14.96 -10.33 -3.90
CA ARG A 61 -16.03 -11.34 -4.07
C ARG A 61 -15.84 -12.56 -3.16
N GLN A 62 -14.60 -12.95 -2.89
CA GLN A 62 -14.27 -14.13 -2.09
C GLN A 62 -14.54 -13.90 -0.60
N VAL A 63 -14.45 -12.64 -0.15
CA VAL A 63 -14.53 -12.27 1.27
C VAL A 63 -15.80 -11.51 1.64
N TRP A 64 -16.69 -11.25 0.68
CA TRP A 64 -17.87 -10.37 0.78
C TRP A 64 -18.68 -10.54 2.07
N ARG A 65 -18.95 -11.78 2.46
CA ARG A 65 -19.77 -12.11 3.64
C ARG A 65 -19.07 -11.84 4.98
N ARG A 66 -17.76 -11.63 4.97
CA ARG A 66 -16.94 -11.38 6.17
C ARG A 66 -16.59 -9.91 6.35
N ILE A 67 -17.01 -9.05 5.41
CA ILE A 67 -16.74 -7.62 5.44
C ILE A 67 -17.58 -6.97 6.54
N ASP A 68 -16.91 -6.22 7.41
CA ASP A 68 -17.56 -5.30 8.34
C ASP A 68 -17.78 -3.95 7.64
N TRP A 69 -18.96 -3.79 7.05
CA TRP A 69 -19.32 -2.60 6.30
C TRP A 69 -19.37 -1.34 7.16
N SER A 70 -19.72 -1.46 8.44
CA SER A 70 -19.72 -0.33 9.37
C SER A 70 -18.30 0.19 9.61
N MET A 71 -17.37 -0.72 9.85
CA MET A 71 -15.96 -0.40 10.02
C MET A 71 -15.36 0.16 8.72
N TYR A 72 -15.71 -0.45 7.58
CA TYR A 72 -15.28 0.02 6.25
C TYR A 72 -15.65 1.50 6.03
N VAL A 73 -16.91 1.89 6.21
CA VAL A 73 -17.35 3.28 6.02
C VAL A 73 -16.65 4.22 6.99
N SER A 74 -16.51 3.79 8.27
CA SER A 74 -15.84 4.58 9.30
C SER A 74 -14.37 4.88 9.01
N LEU A 75 -13.71 4.03 8.21
CA LEU A 75 -12.32 4.21 7.78
C LEU A 75 -12.24 4.89 6.41
N ALA A 76 -13.10 4.52 5.46
CA ALA A 76 -13.01 4.98 4.07
C ALA A 76 -13.33 6.48 3.93
N VAL A 77 -14.31 6.99 4.67
CA VAL A 77 -14.68 8.42 4.61
C VAL A 77 -13.52 9.31 5.06
N PRO A 78 -12.93 9.15 6.27
CA PRO A 78 -11.77 9.95 6.65
C PRO A 78 -10.55 9.67 5.77
N ALA A 79 -10.39 8.45 5.23
CA ALA A 79 -9.30 8.14 4.31
C ALA A 79 -9.41 8.94 3.00
N ALA A 80 -10.60 9.14 2.46
CA ALA A 80 -10.80 9.98 1.28
C ALA A 80 -10.35 11.44 1.52
N ILE A 81 -10.64 11.99 2.70
CA ILE A 81 -10.13 13.31 3.12
C ILE A 81 -8.61 13.28 3.23
N GLY A 82 -8.07 12.21 3.83
CA GLY A 82 -6.62 12.01 3.95
C GLY A 82 -5.92 11.95 2.59
N VAL A 83 -6.53 11.31 1.59
CA VAL A 83 -5.99 11.25 0.22
C VAL A 83 -5.88 12.66 -0.38
N LEU A 84 -6.90 13.49 -0.23
CA LEU A 84 -6.85 14.88 -0.73
C LEU A 84 -5.72 15.67 -0.07
N LEU A 85 -5.61 15.59 1.25
CA LEU A 85 -4.55 16.27 2.01
C LEU A 85 -3.16 15.76 1.63
N GLY A 86 -2.98 14.44 1.52
CA GLY A 86 -1.70 13.83 1.19
C GLY A 86 -1.26 14.11 -0.25
N THR A 87 -2.18 14.04 -1.22
CA THR A 87 -1.87 14.39 -2.61
C THR A 87 -1.52 15.88 -2.73
N TYR A 88 -2.27 16.78 -2.09
CA TYR A 88 -1.92 18.20 -2.07
C TYR A 88 -0.55 18.43 -1.44
N THR A 89 -0.24 17.76 -0.33
CA THR A 89 1.08 17.87 0.31
C THR A 89 2.19 17.35 -0.61
N ALA A 90 1.96 16.22 -1.29
CA ALA A 90 2.92 15.66 -2.24
C ALA A 90 3.17 16.60 -3.45
N SER A 91 2.12 17.29 -3.94
CA SER A 91 2.24 18.20 -5.09
C SER A 91 3.04 19.48 -4.81
N VAL A 92 3.12 19.92 -3.55
CA VAL A 92 3.85 21.12 -3.17
C VAL A 92 5.24 20.86 -2.61
N LEU A 93 5.54 19.60 -2.22
CA LEU A 93 6.85 19.23 -1.69
C LEU A 93 7.83 18.90 -2.82
N PRO A 94 9.09 19.35 -2.73
CA PRO A 94 10.16 18.88 -3.59
C PRO A 94 10.38 17.35 -3.43
N VAL A 95 10.91 16.69 -4.48
CA VAL A 95 11.08 15.22 -4.52
C VAL A 95 11.90 14.68 -3.36
N GLY A 96 13.05 15.29 -3.06
CA GLY A 96 13.94 14.83 -1.98
C GLY A 96 13.27 14.79 -0.60
N PRO A 97 12.69 15.92 -0.09
CA PRO A 97 11.93 15.93 1.14
C PRO A 97 10.74 14.95 1.14
N LEU A 98 10.06 14.75 0.00
CA LEU A 98 8.97 13.79 -0.13
C LEU A 98 9.47 12.34 0.04
N GLU A 99 10.56 11.95 -0.61
CA GLU A 99 11.17 10.62 -0.49
C GLU A 99 11.66 10.34 0.94
N ILE A 100 12.26 11.34 1.60
CA ILE A 100 12.66 11.25 3.01
C ILE A 100 11.43 11.03 3.90
N GLY A 101 10.40 11.84 3.72
CA GLY A 101 9.15 11.73 4.49
C GLY A 101 8.50 10.37 4.33
N VAL A 102 8.43 9.85 3.10
CA VAL A 102 7.93 8.51 2.79
C VAL A 102 8.77 7.43 3.48
N GLY A 103 10.10 7.50 3.36
CA GLY A 103 11.01 6.53 3.97
C GLY A 103 10.87 6.50 5.50
N ILE A 104 10.87 7.66 6.16
CA ILE A 104 10.67 7.77 7.61
C ILE A 104 9.31 7.22 8.01
N PHE A 105 8.24 7.63 7.31
CA PHE A 105 6.89 7.15 7.61
C PHE A 105 6.80 5.64 7.50
N MET A 106 7.34 5.03 6.44
CA MET A 106 7.29 3.58 6.25
C MET A 106 8.10 2.84 7.33
N LEU A 107 9.29 3.31 7.68
CA LEU A 107 10.09 2.74 8.76
C LEU A 107 9.36 2.82 10.11
N ALA A 108 8.80 3.99 10.43
CA ALA A 108 8.02 4.18 11.65
C ALA A 108 6.78 3.28 11.69
N ALA A 109 6.05 3.15 10.57
CA ALA A 109 4.87 2.32 10.46
C ALA A 109 5.17 0.83 10.57
N LEU A 110 6.25 0.34 9.95
CA LEU A 110 6.72 -1.04 10.08
C LEU A 110 7.15 -1.35 11.52
N THR A 111 7.93 -0.45 12.12
CA THR A 111 8.44 -0.61 13.49
C THR A 111 7.30 -0.58 14.50
N SER A 112 6.37 0.37 14.38
CA SER A 112 5.19 0.43 15.26
C SER A 112 4.32 -0.83 15.12
N SER A 113 4.13 -1.36 13.91
CA SER A 113 3.40 -2.63 13.72
C SER A 113 4.04 -3.81 14.46
N LEU A 114 5.37 -3.85 14.57
CA LEU A 114 6.08 -4.89 15.32
C LEU A 114 5.95 -4.69 16.84
N LEU A 115 6.04 -3.44 17.31
CA LEU A 115 6.00 -3.10 18.73
C LEU A 115 4.59 -3.22 19.31
N LEU A 116 3.57 -2.76 18.58
CA LEU A 116 2.18 -2.76 19.03
C LEU A 116 1.61 -4.16 19.25
N ASN A 117 2.14 -5.18 18.57
CA ASN A 117 1.77 -6.58 18.82
C ASN A 117 2.09 -7.06 20.25
N ARG A 118 2.93 -6.32 20.99
CA ARG A 118 3.32 -6.65 22.38
C ARG A 118 2.59 -5.79 23.43
N THR A 119 1.73 -4.88 22.99
CA THR A 119 1.07 -3.91 23.87
C THR A 119 -0.27 -4.44 24.34
N GLU A 120 -0.57 -4.25 25.63
CA GLU A 120 -1.89 -4.57 26.21
C GLU A 120 -2.90 -3.44 26.05
N MET A 121 -2.50 -2.30 25.49
CA MET A 121 -3.40 -1.16 25.24
C MET A 121 -4.57 -1.56 24.33
N VAL A 122 -5.76 -1.15 24.71
CA VAL A 122 -6.98 -1.32 23.90
C VAL A 122 -7.57 0.05 23.59
N LEU A 123 -7.60 0.42 22.33
CA LEU A 123 -8.26 1.64 21.85
C LEU A 123 -9.75 1.39 21.59
N ARG A 124 -10.59 2.24 22.16
CA ARG A 124 -12.05 2.22 21.95
C ARG A 124 -12.53 3.59 21.49
N GLY A 125 -13.66 3.60 20.77
CA GLY A 125 -14.30 4.84 20.31
C GLY A 125 -14.11 5.14 18.84
N SER A 126 -14.68 6.27 18.40
CA SER A 126 -14.66 6.70 16.98
C SER A 126 -13.38 7.42 16.61
N THR A 127 -12.80 8.22 17.51
CA THR A 127 -11.62 9.05 17.24
C THR A 127 -10.41 8.24 16.73
N PRO A 128 -9.98 7.11 17.36
CA PRO A 128 -8.85 6.34 16.87
C PRO A 128 -9.06 5.76 15.47
N LYS A 129 -10.26 5.28 15.15
CA LYS A 129 -10.55 4.74 13.81
C LYS A 129 -10.60 5.82 12.73
N THR A 130 -11.19 6.99 13.05
CA THR A 130 -11.17 8.15 12.14
C THR A 130 -9.74 8.60 11.87
N ALA A 131 -8.90 8.70 12.91
CA ALA A 131 -7.48 9.01 12.77
C ALA A 131 -6.74 7.98 11.93
N ALA A 132 -6.99 6.67 12.15
CA ALA A 132 -6.37 5.61 11.36
C ALA A 132 -6.75 5.68 9.87
N GLY A 133 -8.02 5.97 9.56
CA GLY A 133 -8.49 6.20 8.19
C GLY A 133 -7.80 7.40 7.55
N LEU A 134 -7.80 8.55 8.24
CA LEU A 134 -7.18 9.79 7.76
C LEU A 134 -5.67 9.58 7.46
N VAL A 135 -4.93 9.00 8.40
CA VAL A 135 -3.50 8.71 8.25
C VAL A 135 -3.27 7.71 7.12
N ALA A 136 -4.14 6.70 6.98
CA ALA A 136 -4.06 5.76 5.87
C ALA A 136 -4.24 6.45 4.51
N GLY A 137 -5.16 7.42 4.41
CA GLY A 137 -5.36 8.22 3.20
C GLY A 137 -4.13 9.05 2.85
N ILE A 138 -3.62 9.80 3.82
CA ILE A 138 -2.41 10.63 3.65
C ILE A 138 -1.23 9.77 3.20
N SER A 139 -0.96 8.70 3.93
CA SER A 139 0.18 7.83 3.64
C SER A 139 0.04 7.05 2.33
N ASN A 140 -1.18 6.68 1.94
CA ASN A 140 -1.39 6.01 0.66
C ASN A 140 -1.15 6.93 -0.53
N SER A 141 -1.60 8.18 -0.46
CA SER A 141 -1.40 9.13 -1.56
C SER A 141 0.04 9.64 -1.67
N MET A 142 0.77 9.72 -0.56
CA MET A 142 2.18 10.14 -0.56
C MET A 142 3.15 8.98 -0.82
N ALA A 143 2.84 7.79 -0.30
CA ALA A 143 3.77 6.65 -0.24
C ALA A 143 3.23 5.36 -0.86
N GLY A 144 2.01 5.33 -1.37
CA GLY A 144 1.37 4.09 -1.86
C GLY A 144 1.11 3.05 -0.75
N ALA A 145 1.18 3.41 0.53
CA ALA A 145 1.15 2.49 1.66
C ALA A 145 0.21 2.93 2.78
N GLY A 146 -1.09 2.76 2.60
CA GLY A 146 -2.11 3.08 3.61
C GLY A 146 -2.35 2.00 4.67
N VAL A 147 -1.95 0.76 4.41
CA VAL A 147 -2.22 -0.41 5.27
C VAL A 147 -1.68 -0.28 6.70
N PRO A 148 -0.45 0.22 6.94
CA PRO A 148 0.14 0.23 8.28
C PRO A 148 -0.68 0.97 9.33
N ALA A 149 -1.27 2.11 8.98
CA ALA A 149 -2.06 2.90 9.91
C ALA A 149 -3.31 2.15 10.40
N VAL A 150 -4.03 1.51 9.47
CA VAL A 150 -5.23 0.72 9.81
C VAL A 150 -4.85 -0.57 10.52
N SER A 151 -3.72 -1.19 10.18
CA SER A 151 -3.21 -2.38 10.87
C SER A 151 -2.85 -2.08 12.33
N ALA A 152 -2.21 -0.94 12.60
CA ALA A 152 -1.91 -0.50 13.96
C ALA A 152 -3.21 -0.31 14.77
N TYR A 153 -4.21 0.34 14.18
CA TYR A 153 -5.52 0.46 14.80
C TYR A 153 -6.17 -0.90 15.05
N ALA A 154 -6.14 -1.82 14.09
CA ALA A 154 -6.74 -3.15 14.20
C ALA A 154 -6.16 -3.95 15.36
N VAL A 155 -4.83 -3.90 15.55
CA VAL A 155 -4.14 -4.53 16.69
C VAL A 155 -4.62 -3.92 18.01
N LEU A 156 -4.61 -2.59 18.11
CA LEU A 156 -5.02 -1.87 19.34
C LEU A 156 -6.52 -1.95 19.63
N ALA A 157 -7.36 -2.08 18.61
CA ALA A 157 -8.80 -2.28 18.76
C ALA A 157 -9.18 -3.76 19.00
N ARG A 158 -8.21 -4.67 18.98
CA ARG A 158 -8.43 -6.14 19.01
C ARG A 158 -9.46 -6.60 17.98
N TRP A 159 -9.38 -5.99 16.79
CA TRP A 159 -10.30 -6.32 15.69
C TRP A 159 -10.05 -7.75 15.22
N PRO A 160 -11.09 -8.62 15.12
CA PRO A 160 -10.91 -10.00 14.70
C PRO A 160 -10.22 -10.08 13.33
N GLN A 161 -9.12 -10.83 13.25
CA GLN A 161 -8.24 -10.87 12.07
C GLN A 161 -9.00 -11.24 10.78
N ALA A 162 -9.92 -12.20 10.86
CA ALA A 162 -10.70 -12.63 9.68
C ALA A 162 -11.59 -11.50 9.12
N SER A 163 -12.23 -10.71 10.01
CA SER A 163 -13.03 -9.55 9.61
C SER A 163 -12.15 -8.39 9.13
N PHE A 164 -11.03 -8.13 9.81
CA PHE A 164 -10.04 -7.15 9.38
C PHE A 164 -9.54 -7.41 7.96
N MET A 165 -9.03 -8.61 7.69
CA MET A 165 -8.51 -9.00 6.37
C MET A 165 -9.58 -8.90 5.27
N ALA A 166 -10.83 -9.25 5.57
CA ALA A 166 -11.94 -9.14 4.64
C ALA A 166 -12.29 -7.66 4.36
N THR A 167 -12.38 -6.84 5.40
CA THR A 167 -12.76 -5.42 5.31
C THR A 167 -11.66 -4.57 4.65
N MET A 168 -10.41 -4.99 4.78
CA MET A 168 -9.30 -4.33 4.11
C MET A 168 -9.40 -4.39 2.57
N GLN A 169 -10.06 -5.41 1.98
CA GLN A 169 -10.14 -5.49 0.52
C GLN A 169 -10.97 -4.33 -0.09
N PRO A 170 -12.24 -4.10 0.28
CA PRO A 170 -12.96 -2.94 -0.22
C PRO A 170 -12.33 -1.62 0.21
N PHE A 171 -11.73 -1.55 1.41
CA PHE A 171 -11.03 -0.36 1.88
C PHE A 171 -9.86 -0.01 0.95
N LEU A 172 -8.98 -0.97 0.63
CA LEU A 172 -7.84 -0.76 -0.26
C LEU A 172 -8.27 -0.46 -1.70
N ALA A 173 -9.31 -1.13 -2.21
CA ALA A 173 -9.84 -0.84 -3.53
C ALA A 173 -10.33 0.62 -3.62
N THR A 174 -11.11 1.07 -2.64
CA THR A 174 -11.60 2.45 -2.56
C THR A 174 -10.44 3.44 -2.37
N LEU A 175 -9.54 3.14 -1.44
CA LEU A 175 -8.39 3.99 -1.14
C LEU A 175 -7.51 4.21 -2.38
N SER A 176 -7.14 3.12 -3.07
CA SER A 176 -6.33 3.18 -4.28
C SER A 176 -7.06 3.91 -5.41
N THR A 177 -8.35 3.62 -5.63
CA THR A 177 -9.14 4.30 -6.66
C THR A 177 -9.28 5.80 -6.37
N THR A 178 -9.56 6.17 -5.12
CA THR A 178 -9.63 7.58 -4.71
C THR A 178 -8.29 8.27 -4.92
N THR A 179 -7.18 7.63 -4.54
CA THR A 179 -5.83 8.14 -4.79
C THR A 179 -5.60 8.39 -6.28
N LEU A 180 -5.91 7.43 -7.14
CA LEU A 180 -5.75 7.58 -8.60
C LEU A 180 -6.60 8.72 -9.16
N LEU A 181 -7.85 8.85 -8.73
CA LEU A 181 -8.73 9.92 -9.17
C LEU A 181 -8.22 11.30 -8.73
N VAL A 182 -7.76 11.43 -7.49
CA VAL A 182 -7.24 12.69 -6.96
C VAL A 182 -5.92 13.07 -7.64
N HIS A 183 -5.01 12.12 -7.86
CA HIS A 183 -3.78 12.36 -8.63
C HIS A 183 -4.08 12.75 -10.09
N ALA A 184 -5.08 12.13 -10.72
CA ALA A 184 -5.47 12.51 -12.09
C ALA A 184 -5.95 13.96 -12.21
N VAL A 185 -6.53 14.51 -11.14
CA VAL A 185 -7.05 15.89 -11.12
C VAL A 185 -5.98 16.88 -10.65
N LEU A 186 -5.29 16.58 -9.55
CA LEU A 186 -4.35 17.52 -8.93
C LEU A 186 -2.92 17.42 -9.50
N GLU A 187 -2.54 16.25 -9.98
CA GLU A 187 -1.20 15.96 -10.50
C GLU A 187 -1.26 15.17 -11.81
N PRO A 188 -1.81 15.72 -12.90
CA PRO A 188 -1.91 14.99 -14.17
C PRO A 188 -0.53 14.56 -14.72
N GLY A 189 0.56 15.21 -14.30
CA GLY A 189 1.94 14.84 -14.62
C GLY A 189 2.49 13.65 -13.83
N ALA A 190 1.79 13.18 -12.78
CA ALA A 190 2.19 12.03 -11.97
C ALA A 190 2.00 10.67 -12.68
N TRP A 191 1.31 10.66 -13.81
CA TRP A 191 1.08 9.43 -14.57
C TRP A 191 2.32 9.06 -15.37
N PRO A 192 2.88 7.85 -15.17
CA PRO A 192 4.06 7.42 -15.90
C PRO A 192 3.74 7.29 -17.39
N ARG A 193 4.66 7.77 -18.24
CA ARG A 193 4.54 7.67 -19.70
C ARG A 193 4.87 6.25 -20.16
N LEU A 194 3.93 5.35 -19.91
CA LEU A 194 4.01 3.95 -20.31
C LEU A 194 3.07 3.69 -21.49
N ASP A 195 3.48 2.84 -22.41
CA ASP A 195 2.62 2.37 -23.49
C ASP A 195 1.40 1.64 -22.92
N TRP A 196 0.27 1.72 -23.59
CA TRP A 196 -0.99 1.12 -23.14
C TRP A 196 -0.87 -0.40 -22.86
N TRP A 197 -0.06 -1.10 -23.63
CA TRP A 197 0.16 -2.54 -23.47
C TRP A 197 0.86 -2.88 -22.15
N VAL A 198 1.72 -1.98 -21.63
CA VAL A 198 2.39 -2.16 -20.34
C VAL A 198 1.36 -2.20 -19.21
N TRP A 199 0.36 -1.32 -19.24
CA TRP A 199 -0.72 -1.32 -18.27
C TRP A 199 -1.52 -2.64 -18.29
N VAL A 200 -1.80 -3.17 -19.49
CA VAL A 200 -2.46 -4.48 -19.65
C VAL A 200 -1.58 -5.58 -19.04
N VAL A 201 -0.28 -5.58 -19.32
CA VAL A 201 0.65 -6.58 -18.77
C VAL A 201 0.75 -6.48 -17.24
N LEU A 202 0.82 -5.27 -16.67
CA LEU A 202 0.79 -5.06 -15.22
C LEU A 202 -0.48 -5.66 -14.59
N CYS A 203 -1.64 -5.43 -15.19
CA CYS A 203 -2.90 -5.99 -14.72
C CYS A 203 -2.90 -7.53 -14.80
N VAL A 204 -2.45 -8.09 -15.91
CA VAL A 204 -2.37 -9.54 -16.11
C VAL A 204 -1.40 -10.18 -15.11
N LEU A 205 -0.22 -9.59 -14.91
CA LEU A 205 0.79 -10.10 -13.97
C LEU A 205 0.32 -9.98 -12.52
N THR A 206 -0.40 -8.90 -12.16
CA THR A 206 -1.02 -8.79 -10.84
C THR A 206 -2.01 -9.92 -10.60
N ALA A 207 -2.90 -10.18 -11.56
CA ALA A 207 -3.89 -11.26 -11.45
C ALA A 207 -3.22 -12.65 -11.45
N ALA A 208 -2.22 -12.87 -12.30
CA ALA A 208 -1.44 -14.10 -12.34
C ALA A 208 -0.66 -14.35 -11.04
N GLY A 209 -0.03 -13.30 -10.49
CA GLY A 209 0.65 -13.36 -9.20
C GLY A 209 -0.28 -13.73 -8.05
N LEU A 210 -1.48 -13.13 -7.99
CA LEU A 210 -2.48 -13.48 -6.99
C LEU A 210 -2.95 -14.94 -7.11
N ARG A 211 -3.12 -15.43 -8.33
CA ARG A 211 -3.49 -16.84 -8.58
C ARG A 211 -2.37 -17.79 -8.18
N ALA A 212 -1.14 -17.52 -8.59
CA ALA A 212 0.04 -18.28 -8.19
C ALA A 212 0.22 -18.27 -6.66
N GLY A 213 0.04 -17.10 -6.03
CA GLY A 213 0.05 -16.96 -4.59
C GLY A 213 -1.04 -17.78 -3.88
N SER A 214 -2.23 -17.89 -4.47
CA SER A 214 -3.32 -18.74 -3.93
C SER A 214 -2.96 -20.23 -3.94
N ALA A 215 -2.26 -20.68 -4.97
CA ALA A 215 -1.76 -22.05 -5.05
C ALA A 215 -0.59 -22.29 -4.09
N LEU A 216 0.23 -21.29 -3.86
CA LEU A 216 1.43 -21.38 -3.01
C LEU A 216 1.12 -21.23 -1.51
N ALA A 217 0.08 -20.47 -1.17
CA ALA A 217 -0.28 -20.14 0.22
C ALA A 217 -0.42 -21.37 1.14
N PRO A 218 -0.99 -22.52 0.73
CA PRO A 218 -1.06 -23.71 1.58
C PRO A 218 0.30 -24.33 1.91
N HIS A 219 1.33 -24.06 1.12
CA HIS A 219 2.67 -24.65 1.24
C HIS A 219 3.68 -23.77 1.97
N VAL A 220 3.35 -22.50 2.19
CA VAL A 220 4.26 -21.54 2.83
C VAL A 220 3.73 -21.14 4.20
N PRO A 221 4.49 -21.34 5.28
CA PRO A 221 4.11 -20.86 6.61
C PRO A 221 3.90 -19.34 6.59
N GLU A 222 2.73 -18.87 7.05
CA GLU A 222 2.36 -17.45 7.08
C GLU A 222 3.43 -16.58 7.76
N ALA A 223 3.99 -17.08 8.87
CA ALA A 223 5.05 -16.39 9.62
C ALA A 223 6.32 -16.15 8.77
N THR A 224 6.70 -17.12 7.94
CA THR A 224 7.88 -17.01 7.06
C THR A 224 7.61 -16.00 5.95
N ALA A 225 6.46 -16.12 5.28
CA ALA A 225 6.07 -15.16 4.24
C ALA A 225 6.01 -13.73 4.78
N ARG A 226 5.39 -13.53 5.95
CA ARG A 226 5.31 -12.23 6.62
C ARG A 226 6.70 -11.67 6.95
N ARG A 227 7.62 -12.47 7.47
CA ARG A 227 9.00 -12.03 7.76
C ARG A 227 9.73 -11.56 6.51
N ILE A 228 9.62 -12.31 5.41
CA ILE A 228 10.25 -11.96 4.13
C ILE A 228 9.69 -10.62 3.62
N VAL A 229 8.37 -10.47 3.59
CA VAL A 229 7.71 -9.24 3.11
C VAL A 229 8.10 -8.04 3.97
N VAL A 230 8.11 -8.20 5.30
CA VAL A 230 8.52 -7.13 6.22
C VAL A 230 9.99 -6.75 6.01
N ALA A 231 10.89 -7.73 5.87
CA ALA A 231 12.31 -7.46 5.60
C ALA A 231 12.51 -6.69 4.27
N LEU A 232 11.83 -7.11 3.21
CA LEU A 232 11.88 -6.42 1.91
C LEU A 232 11.30 -5.00 2.00
N ALA A 233 10.21 -4.81 2.76
CA ALA A 233 9.62 -3.49 2.98
C ALA A 233 10.57 -2.56 3.76
N TYR A 234 11.32 -3.08 4.75
CA TYR A 234 12.36 -2.31 5.45
C TYR A 234 13.49 -1.90 4.50
N LEU A 235 13.98 -2.83 3.67
CA LEU A 235 15.03 -2.52 2.68
C LEU A 235 14.54 -1.46 1.69
N GLY A 236 13.31 -1.57 1.20
CA GLY A 236 12.72 -0.58 0.31
C GLY A 236 12.56 0.79 0.95
N ALA A 237 12.06 0.85 2.19
CA ALA A 237 11.89 2.09 2.93
C ALA A 237 13.24 2.78 3.22
N LEU A 238 14.26 1.99 3.56
CA LEU A 238 15.62 2.50 3.76
C LEU A 238 16.22 3.03 2.45
N SER A 239 16.00 2.32 1.33
CA SER A 239 16.46 2.77 0.02
C SER A 239 15.81 4.09 -0.41
N ALA A 240 14.49 4.26 -0.17
CA ALA A 240 13.79 5.52 -0.43
C ALA A 240 14.34 6.67 0.43
N LEU A 241 14.61 6.41 1.71
CA LEU A 241 15.20 7.39 2.62
C LEU A 241 16.60 7.83 2.16
N VAL A 242 17.45 6.86 1.83
CA VAL A 242 18.83 7.13 1.36
C VAL A 242 18.79 7.93 0.05
N LYS A 243 17.95 7.52 -0.91
CA LYS A 243 17.79 8.25 -2.17
C LYS A 243 17.35 9.69 -1.94
N GLY A 244 16.31 9.92 -1.11
CA GLY A 244 15.86 11.26 -0.80
C GLY A 244 16.92 12.15 -0.14
N ILE A 245 17.82 11.57 0.68
CA ILE A 245 18.95 12.29 1.28
C ILE A 245 19.97 12.68 0.20
N LEU A 246 20.24 11.77 -0.74
CA LEU A 246 21.18 12.03 -1.85
C LEU A 246 20.64 13.09 -2.82
N ASP A 247 19.34 13.12 -3.04
CA ASP A 247 18.67 14.11 -3.91
C ASP A 247 18.57 15.50 -3.27
N LEU A 248 18.97 15.68 -2.01
CA LEU A 248 19.11 16.98 -1.33
C LEU A 248 20.49 17.61 -1.50
N GLN A 249 21.50 16.86 -1.97
CA GLN A 249 22.87 17.33 -2.15
C GLN A 249 23.11 17.83 -3.57
#